data_24f8865fbd288d229331e34757f3a32e
#
_entry.id   24f8865fbd288d229331e34757f3a32e
#
_cell.length_a   1.000
_cell.length_b   1.000
_cell.length_c   1.000
_cell.angle_alpha   90.00
_cell.angle_beta   90.00
_cell.angle_gamma   90.00
#
_symmetry.space_group_name_H-M   'P 1'
#
loop_
_entity.id
_entity.type
_entity.pdbx_description
1 polymer ?
#
loop_
_entity_poly.entity_id
_entity_poly.type
_entity_poly.pdbx_seq_one_letter_code
_entity_poly.pdbx_strand_id
1 'polypeptide(L)'
;MKKRILAAMMAAVMVFSMAGCGSKADEKTDDTAKTEATDNKVSDEEETEIQVFIAASLKNVMDELAAQYNEEHPNVKITYNADSSGTLLTQIEEGYECDIFFSAAQKQMDTLQN
;
A
#
# COMPACT_ATOMS: atom_id res chain seq x y z
N MET A 1 -15.52 -14.33 -0.47
CA MET A 1 -15.91 -14.66 0.91
C MET A 1 -15.28 -13.69 1.85
N LYS A 2 -16.07 -12.87 2.40
CA LYS A 2 -15.54 -11.85 3.27
C LYS A 2 -15.35 -12.42 4.63
N LYS A 3 -14.16 -12.61 5.03
CA LYS A 3 -13.90 -13.04 6.38
C LYS A 3 -13.74 -11.83 7.24
N ARG A 4 -14.79 -11.51 7.90
CA ARG A 4 -14.73 -10.53 8.94
C ARG A 4 -14.11 -11.18 10.15
N ILE A 5 -12.91 -10.87 10.42
CA ILE A 5 -12.32 -11.23 11.68
C ILE A 5 -12.38 -9.99 12.54
N LEU A 6 -13.41 -9.99 13.33
CA LEU A 6 -13.44 -9.07 14.44
C LEU A 6 -12.54 -9.66 15.50
N ALA A 7 -11.40 -9.15 15.63
CA ALA A 7 -10.57 -9.44 16.77
C ALA A 7 -10.65 -8.23 17.65
N ALA A 8 -11.53 -8.33 18.59
CA ALA A 8 -11.53 -7.42 19.71
C ALA A 8 -10.38 -7.85 20.60
N MET A 9 -9.37 -7.08 20.65
CA MET A 9 -8.35 -7.27 21.63
C MET A 9 -8.27 -6.04 22.50
N MET A 10 -8.59 -6.32 23.68
CA MET A 10 -8.61 -5.42 24.80
C MET A 10 -7.30 -4.68 25.00
N ALA A 11 -7.48 -3.44 25.22
CA ALA A 11 -6.44 -2.57 25.68
C ALA A 11 -6.01 -2.98 27.08
N ALA A 12 -4.80 -3.33 27.20
CA ALA A 12 -4.15 -3.36 28.48
C ALA A 12 -3.39 -2.05 28.61
N VAL A 13 -4.00 -1.16 29.30
CA VAL A 13 -3.34 0.07 29.68
C VAL A 13 -2.41 -0.27 30.82
N MET A 14 -1.17 -0.33 30.52
CA MET A 14 -0.16 -0.33 31.59
C MET A 14 0.32 1.10 31.74
N VAL A 15 -0.25 1.73 32.66
CA VAL A 15 0.26 3.00 33.11
C VAL A 15 1.49 2.70 33.95
N PHE A 16 2.61 2.93 33.38
CA PHE A 16 3.81 2.92 34.18
C PHE A 16 4.15 4.36 34.45
N SER A 17 3.73 4.79 35.56
CA SER A 17 4.16 6.08 36.06
C SER A 17 5.51 5.87 36.69
N MET A 18 6.51 6.25 36.02
CA MET A 18 7.82 6.41 36.62
C MET A 18 8.05 7.87 36.80
N ALA A 19 7.82 8.27 38.00
CA ALA A 19 8.28 9.55 38.42
C ALA A 19 9.78 9.43 38.63
N GLY A 20 10.47 9.95 37.72
CA GLY A 20 11.91 10.06 37.82
C GLY A 20 12.29 11.49 37.59
N CYS A 21 12.49 12.18 38.63
CA CYS A 21 13.09 13.47 38.59
C CYS A 21 14.53 13.30 38.16
N GLY A 22 14.81 13.72 37.00
CA GLY A 22 16.17 13.82 36.60
C GLY A 22 16.33 15.12 35.89
N SER A 23 16.98 15.97 36.49
CA SER A 23 17.17 17.29 36.01
C SER A 23 18.09 17.41 34.88
N LYS A 24 17.91 18.37 34.15
CA LYS A 24 18.78 18.85 33.15
C LYS A 24 18.67 18.18 31.88
N ALA A 25 17.80 18.64 31.22
CA ALA A 25 17.68 18.23 29.91
C ALA A 25 18.49 19.10 29.07
N ASP A 26 19.27 18.53 28.36
CA ASP A 26 19.92 19.23 27.34
C ASP A 26 19.13 19.02 26.16
N GLU A 27 18.76 20.02 25.66
CA GLU A 27 17.89 20.05 24.69
C GLU A 27 18.24 19.61 23.39
N LYS A 28 19.27 19.36 23.15
CA LYS A 28 19.63 19.19 21.84
C LYS A 28 19.17 18.09 21.08
N THR A 29 18.57 17.25 21.47
CA THR A 29 18.39 16.10 20.73
C THR A 29 17.11 15.97 20.10
N ASP A 30 16.40 16.96 20.16
CA ASP A 30 15.15 16.83 19.72
C ASP A 30 14.99 16.44 18.31
N ASP A 31 15.74 16.93 17.53
CA ASP A 31 15.52 16.70 16.18
C ASP A 31 15.58 15.28 15.81
N THR A 32 16.27 14.57 16.42
CA THR A 32 16.41 13.25 16.04
C THR A 32 15.17 12.54 16.24
N ALA A 33 14.59 12.81 17.22
CA ALA A 33 13.50 12.06 17.58
C ALA A 33 12.54 11.94 16.50
N LYS A 34 12.33 12.91 15.80
CA LYS A 34 11.34 12.80 14.90
C LYS A 34 11.55 11.79 13.90
N THR A 35 12.63 11.51 13.68
CA THR A 35 12.86 10.67 12.58
C THR A 35 12.34 9.34 12.73
N GLU A 36 12.66 8.78 13.74
CA GLU A 36 12.31 7.44 13.81
C GLU A 36 10.91 7.30 13.95
N ALA A 37 10.32 8.22 14.38
CA ALA A 37 8.99 8.06 14.55
C ALA A 37 8.41 7.55 13.33
N THR A 38 8.97 7.87 12.34
CA THR A 38 8.39 7.53 11.19
C THR A 38 8.38 6.13 10.92
N ASP A 39 9.45 5.67 11.02
CA ASP A 39 9.52 4.42 10.49
C ASP A 39 8.75 3.49 11.18
N ASN A 40 8.71 3.58 12.34
CA ASN A 40 8.12 2.51 12.91
C ASN A 40 6.77 2.43 12.54
N LYS A 41 6.17 3.38 12.18
CA LYS A 41 4.93 3.21 11.84
C LYS A 41 4.76 2.29 10.79
N VAL A 42 5.59 2.25 10.00
CA VAL A 42 5.47 1.43 8.94
C VAL A 42 5.13 0.11 9.29
N SER A 43 5.70 -0.27 10.21
CA SER A 43 5.64 -1.61 10.45
C SER A 43 4.32 -2.07 10.78
N ASP A 44 3.52 -1.36 11.25
CA ASP A 44 2.36 -1.92 11.67
C ASP A 44 1.52 -2.34 10.61
N GLU A 45 1.88 -2.20 9.64
CA GLU A 45 1.60 -2.63 8.61
C GLU A 45 0.50 -3.33 8.27
N GLU A 46 -0.43 -2.84 7.83
CA GLU A 46 -1.48 -3.44 7.18
C GLU A 46 -1.00 -3.85 5.82
N GLU A 47 -1.20 -5.06 5.49
CA GLU A 47 -0.97 -5.50 4.14
C GLU A 47 -1.95 -4.78 3.25
N THR A 48 -1.44 -4.06 2.29
CA THR A 48 -2.25 -3.37 1.30
C THR A 48 -2.17 -4.12 -0.02
N GLU A 49 -3.30 -4.49 -0.56
CA GLU A 49 -3.34 -5.14 -1.87
C GLU A 49 -3.80 -4.13 -2.92
N ILE A 50 -3.05 -4.05 -4.00
CA ILE A 50 -3.35 -3.16 -5.12
C ILE A 50 -3.64 -4.00 -6.35
N GLN A 51 -4.80 -3.80 -6.95
CA GLN A 51 -5.22 -4.49 -8.16
C GLN A 51 -4.84 -3.66 -9.37
N VAL A 52 -3.95 -4.17 -10.19
CA VAL A 52 -3.43 -3.43 -11.33
C VAL A 52 -3.79 -4.15 -12.61
N PHE A 53 -4.54 -3.51 -13.48
CA PHE A 53 -4.88 -4.05 -14.79
C PHE A 53 -3.85 -3.54 -15.80
N ILE A 54 -3.20 -4.47 -16.48
CA ILE A 54 -2.12 -4.11 -17.40
C ILE A 54 -2.32 -4.75 -18.75
N ALA A 55 -2.01 -4.02 -19.82
CA ALA A 55 -1.96 -4.62 -21.13
C ALA A 55 -0.95 -5.76 -21.13
N ALA A 56 -1.31 -6.88 -21.71
CA ALA A 56 -0.48 -8.08 -21.64
C ALA A 56 0.95 -7.87 -22.12
N SER A 57 1.16 -6.94 -23.04
CA SER A 57 2.49 -6.63 -23.54
C SER A 57 3.40 -6.00 -22.48
N LEU A 58 2.85 -5.48 -21.40
CA LEU A 58 3.61 -4.83 -20.37
C LEU A 58 3.98 -5.78 -19.22
N LYS A 59 3.48 -7.01 -19.26
CA LYS A 59 3.57 -7.88 -18.12
C LYS A 59 4.98 -8.07 -17.59
N ASN A 60 5.92 -8.36 -18.46
CA ASN A 60 7.29 -8.64 -18.01
C ASN A 60 7.93 -7.45 -17.30
N VAL A 61 7.73 -6.26 -17.86
CA VAL A 61 8.30 -5.06 -17.27
C VAL A 61 7.62 -4.75 -15.95
N MET A 62 6.32 -4.96 -15.89
CA MET A 62 5.58 -4.67 -14.66
C MET A 62 5.91 -5.66 -13.55
N ASP A 63 6.19 -6.93 -13.90
CA ASP A 63 6.63 -7.90 -12.91
C ASP A 63 7.98 -7.48 -12.30
N GLU A 64 8.89 -6.97 -13.14
CA GLU A 64 10.18 -6.50 -12.64
C GLU A 64 10.02 -5.26 -11.75
N LEU A 65 9.14 -4.36 -12.14
CA LEU A 65 8.89 -3.17 -11.35
C LEU A 65 8.26 -3.51 -10.01
N ALA A 66 7.33 -4.47 -10.01
CA ALA A 66 6.72 -4.90 -8.76
C ALA A 66 7.74 -5.52 -7.83
N ALA A 67 8.68 -6.29 -8.37
CA ALA A 67 9.71 -6.90 -7.54
C ALA A 67 10.58 -5.82 -6.89
N GLN A 68 10.96 -4.81 -7.64
CA GLN A 68 11.76 -3.71 -7.10
C GLN A 68 10.95 -2.91 -6.06
N TYR A 69 9.71 -2.65 -6.35
CA TYR A 69 8.86 -1.90 -5.42
C TYR A 69 8.68 -2.65 -4.10
N ASN A 70 8.53 -3.97 -4.18
CA ASN A 70 8.32 -4.76 -3.00
C ASN A 70 9.56 -4.87 -2.11
N GLU A 71 10.73 -4.62 -2.64
CA GLU A 71 11.94 -4.57 -1.80
C GLU A 71 11.88 -3.41 -0.82
N GLU A 72 11.26 -2.32 -1.25
CA GLU A 72 11.14 -1.14 -0.40
C GLU A 72 9.82 -1.13 0.38
N HIS A 73 8.81 -1.81 -0.14
CA HIS A 73 7.47 -1.83 0.42
C HIS A 73 6.94 -3.25 0.56
N PRO A 74 7.51 -4.04 1.46
CA PRO A 74 7.13 -5.45 1.58
C PRO A 74 5.70 -5.69 2.06
N ASN A 75 5.09 -4.69 2.60
CA ASN A 75 3.70 -4.80 3.04
C ASN A 75 2.69 -4.49 1.93
N VAL A 76 3.15 -4.16 0.74
CA VAL A 76 2.27 -3.89 -0.39
C VAL A 76 2.28 -5.07 -1.33
N LYS A 77 1.12 -5.64 -1.57
CA LYS A 77 0.96 -6.74 -2.49
C LYS A 77 0.35 -6.22 -3.78
N ILE A 78 1.06 -6.38 -4.88
CA ILE A 78 0.58 -5.96 -6.18
C ILE A 78 0.08 -7.19 -6.94
N THR A 79 -1.17 -7.14 -7.35
CA THR A 79 -1.78 -8.22 -8.12
C THR A 79 -2.09 -7.71 -9.51
N TYR A 80 -1.62 -8.43 -10.50
CA TYR A 80 -1.82 -8.02 -11.89
C TYR A 80 -2.91 -8.84 -12.57
N ASN A 81 -3.76 -8.15 -13.32
CA ASN A 81 -4.64 -8.75 -14.30
C ASN A 81 -4.13 -8.32 -15.67
N ALA A 82 -3.57 -9.25 -16.42
CA ALA A 82 -2.93 -8.96 -17.68
C ALA A 82 -3.76 -9.51 -18.84
N ASP A 83 -4.24 -8.64 -19.70
CA ASP A 83 -5.05 -9.02 -20.84
C ASP A 83 -4.94 -7.93 -21.92
N SER A 84 -5.74 -8.03 -22.96
CA SER A 84 -5.80 -6.95 -23.94
C SER A 84 -6.43 -5.72 -23.31
N SER A 85 -5.97 -4.56 -23.74
CA SER A 85 -6.51 -3.31 -23.18
C SER A 85 -8.03 -3.20 -23.35
N GLY A 86 -8.57 -3.76 -24.43
CA GLY A 86 -10.02 -3.73 -24.64
C GLY A 86 -10.77 -4.63 -23.67
N THR A 87 -10.24 -5.81 -23.40
CA THR A 87 -10.86 -6.72 -22.43
C THR A 87 -10.84 -6.10 -21.04
N LEU A 88 -9.71 -5.51 -20.67
CA LEU A 88 -9.56 -4.88 -19.38
C LEU A 88 -10.52 -3.71 -19.21
N LEU A 89 -10.70 -2.92 -20.27
CA LEU A 89 -11.68 -1.85 -20.24
C LEU A 89 -13.07 -2.38 -19.96
N THR A 90 -13.47 -3.45 -20.66
CA THR A 90 -14.77 -4.05 -20.43
C THR A 90 -14.94 -4.52 -18.99
N GLN A 91 -13.93 -5.12 -18.43
CA GLN A 91 -13.98 -5.58 -17.05
C GLN A 91 -14.17 -4.40 -16.08
N ILE A 92 -13.49 -3.28 -16.34
CA ILE A 92 -13.66 -2.08 -15.52
C ILE A 92 -15.11 -1.56 -15.64
N GLU A 93 -15.64 -1.53 -16.84
CA GLU A 93 -17.02 -1.09 -17.06
C GLU A 93 -18.03 -2.02 -16.41
N GLU A 94 -17.69 -3.28 -16.27
CA GLU A 94 -18.53 -4.27 -15.59
C GLU A 94 -18.40 -4.20 -14.07
N GLY A 95 -17.51 -3.40 -13.56
CA GLY A 95 -17.37 -3.18 -12.12
C GLY A 95 -16.34 -4.05 -11.44
N TYR A 96 -15.39 -4.59 -12.16
CA TYR A 96 -14.29 -5.31 -11.53
C TYR A 96 -13.40 -4.33 -10.76
N GLU A 97 -12.87 -4.78 -9.65
CA GLU A 97 -11.99 -3.95 -8.86
C GLU A 97 -10.69 -3.70 -9.61
N CYS A 98 -10.36 -2.46 -9.77
CA CYS A 98 -9.15 -2.04 -10.45
C CYS A 98 -8.69 -0.71 -9.86
N ASP A 99 -7.53 -0.73 -9.23
CA ASP A 99 -6.97 0.48 -8.66
C ASP A 99 -6.18 1.26 -9.69
N ILE A 100 -5.47 0.57 -10.56
CA ILE A 100 -4.64 1.20 -11.58
C ILE A 100 -4.80 0.46 -12.90
N PHE A 101 -4.98 1.19 -13.96
CA PHE A 101 -5.09 0.63 -15.29
C PHE A 101 -4.00 1.17 -16.22
N PHE A 102 -3.20 0.25 -16.77
CA PHE A 102 -2.20 0.58 -17.78
C PHE A 102 -2.63 0.03 -19.13
N SER A 103 -3.11 0.91 -19.98
CA SER A 103 -3.53 0.55 -21.31
C SER A 103 -2.39 0.72 -22.30
N ALA A 104 -2.29 -0.16 -23.25
CA ALA A 104 -1.34 -0.02 -24.35
C ALA A 104 -1.86 0.90 -25.45
N ALA A 105 -3.11 1.31 -25.37
CA ALA A 105 -3.69 2.19 -26.38
C ALA A 105 -4.49 3.30 -25.71
N GLN A 106 -4.32 4.49 -26.22
CA GLN A 106 -4.98 5.66 -25.66
C GLN A 106 -6.50 5.59 -25.74
N LYS A 107 -7.01 4.94 -26.75
CA LYS A 107 -8.45 4.86 -26.96
C LYS A 107 -9.21 4.35 -25.73
N GLN A 108 -8.68 3.38 -25.05
CA GLN A 108 -9.35 2.84 -23.87
C GLN A 108 -9.37 3.84 -22.72
N MET A 109 -8.30 4.61 -22.61
CA MET A 109 -8.24 5.65 -21.59
C MET A 109 -9.25 6.76 -21.88
N ASP A 110 -9.37 7.13 -23.16
CA ASP A 110 -10.33 8.16 -23.55
C ASP A 110 -11.77 7.69 -23.27
N THR A 111 -12.03 6.41 -23.43
CA THR A 111 -13.35 5.88 -23.15
C THR A 111 -13.71 6.00 -21.67
N LEU A 112 -12.75 5.76 -20.80
CA LEU A 112 -13.00 5.85 -19.35
C LEU A 112 -13.17 7.28 -18.87
N GLN A 113 -12.72 8.27 -19.62
CA GLN A 113 -12.83 9.66 -19.22
C GLN A 113 -14.19 10.29 -19.58
N ASN A 114 -14.98 9.63 -20.40
CA ASN A 114 -16.27 10.14 -20.83
C ASN A 114 -17.41 9.46 -20.09
#